data_cca94434fa874740b6838f94908cbcbd
#
_entry.id   cca94434fa874740b6838f94908cbcbd
#
_cell.length_a   1.000
_cell.length_b   1.000
_cell.length_c   1.000
_cell.angle_alpha   90.00
_cell.angle_beta   90.00
_cell.angle_gamma   90.00
#
_symmetry.space_group_name_H-M   'P 1'
#
loop_
_entity.id
_entity.type
_entity.pdbx_description
1 polymer ?
#
loop_
_entity_poly.entity_id
_entity_poly.type
_entity_poly.pdbx_seq_one_letter_code
_entity_poly.pdbx_strand_id
1 'polypeptide(L)'
;RVGDSVGLRGPYGNWFPYESTRGRNMLFIAGGIGMAPVRSFLEYCLRHREDYGRIDLVYSASTYDDLVFKEELFEIWPSQPDTHVHVSLYHGNETWTGPVSYTAPYLEQVVANEGLSTEKTAVTLCGGPSLFRTCRESLTKLGYKPEDIITTLEARMKCGVGKCGRCNIGGRYICLDGPVFTEAELATIPRDL
;
A
#
# COMPACT_ATOMS: atom_id res chain seq x y z
N ARG A 1 18.85 7.46 -19.53
CA ARG A 1 19.47 8.76 -19.22
C ARG A 1 18.44 9.86 -19.45
N VAL A 2 18.66 11.04 -18.90
CA VAL A 2 17.81 12.20 -19.20
C VAL A 2 17.85 12.46 -20.72
N GLY A 3 16.67 12.51 -21.36
CA GLY A 3 16.52 12.63 -22.81
C GLY A 3 16.30 11.30 -23.55
N ASP A 4 16.44 10.15 -22.87
CA ASP A 4 16.12 8.86 -23.48
C ASP A 4 14.60 8.68 -23.59
N SER A 5 14.16 7.95 -24.64
CA SER A 5 12.75 7.61 -24.83
C SER A 5 12.45 6.24 -24.24
N VAL A 6 11.31 6.09 -23.58
CA VAL A 6 10.78 4.82 -23.09
C VAL A 6 9.42 4.55 -23.71
N GLY A 7 9.17 3.29 -24.10
CA GLY A 7 7.87 2.85 -24.58
C GLY A 7 6.99 2.46 -23.40
N LEU A 8 5.79 3.03 -23.32
CA LEU A 8 4.76 2.66 -22.34
C LEU A 8 3.60 1.97 -23.03
N ARG A 9 3.07 0.92 -22.38
CA ARG A 9 1.87 0.22 -22.83
C ARG A 9 0.95 -0.02 -21.64
N GLY A 10 -0.26 0.47 -21.71
CA GLY A 10 -1.29 0.45 -20.65
C GLY A 10 -2.27 1.60 -20.84
N PRO A 11 -3.09 1.92 -19.83
CA PRO A 11 -3.21 1.20 -18.56
C PRO A 11 -3.88 -0.16 -18.73
N TYR A 12 -3.62 -1.09 -17.78
CA TYR A 12 -4.23 -2.40 -17.76
C TYR A 12 -4.92 -2.67 -16.43
N GLY A 13 -6.01 -3.45 -16.47
CA GLY A 13 -6.74 -3.86 -15.29
C GLY A 13 -7.56 -2.74 -14.67
N ASN A 14 -7.71 -2.80 -13.36
CA ASN A 14 -8.46 -1.86 -12.55
C ASN A 14 -7.53 -0.83 -11.86
N TRP A 15 -8.10 -0.03 -10.98
CA TRP A 15 -7.44 1.05 -10.24
C TRP A 15 -7.83 1.05 -8.76
N PHE A 16 -7.15 1.84 -7.94
CA PHE A 16 -7.53 2.05 -6.55
C PHE A 16 -8.94 2.65 -6.45
N PRO A 17 -9.78 2.17 -5.50
CA PRO A 17 -11.20 2.53 -5.43
C PRO A 17 -11.41 3.88 -4.74
N TYR A 18 -10.84 4.96 -5.27
CA TYR A 18 -10.89 6.28 -4.67
C TYR A 18 -12.31 6.82 -4.48
N GLU A 19 -13.27 6.45 -5.31
CA GLU A 19 -14.65 6.89 -5.17
C GLU A 19 -15.34 6.27 -3.95
N SER A 20 -15.14 4.97 -3.70
CA SER A 20 -15.75 4.28 -2.57
C SER A 20 -15.04 4.53 -1.24
N THR A 21 -13.86 5.14 -1.28
CA THR A 21 -13.09 5.52 -0.08
C THR A 21 -13.29 6.97 0.34
N ARG A 22 -14.05 7.76 -0.40
CA ARG A 22 -14.41 9.14 -0.02
C ARG A 22 -15.14 9.18 1.32
N GLY A 23 -14.84 10.19 2.12
CA GLY A 23 -15.39 10.38 3.47
C GLY A 23 -14.77 9.46 4.52
N ARG A 24 -13.76 8.70 4.17
CA ARG A 24 -13.09 7.75 5.07
C ARG A 24 -11.72 8.27 5.53
N ASN A 25 -11.26 7.78 6.66
CA ASN A 25 -9.86 7.83 7.02
C ASN A 25 -9.07 6.84 6.14
N MET A 26 -7.80 7.17 5.88
CA MET A 26 -6.94 6.35 5.04
C MET A 26 -5.72 5.87 5.84
N LEU A 27 -5.50 4.56 5.88
CA LEU A 27 -4.29 3.97 6.43
C LEU A 27 -3.51 3.29 5.29
N PHE A 28 -2.40 3.90 4.91
CA PHE A 28 -1.50 3.37 3.89
C PHE A 28 -0.39 2.57 4.55
N ILE A 29 -0.15 1.35 4.08
CA ILE A 29 0.91 0.47 4.59
C ILE A 29 1.77 0.04 3.40
N ALA A 30 3.05 0.35 3.46
CA ALA A 30 3.98 0.01 2.39
C ALA A 30 5.29 -0.60 2.92
N GLY A 31 5.90 -1.48 2.12
CA GLY A 31 7.24 -2.00 2.38
C GLY A 31 8.11 -1.97 1.14
N GLY A 32 9.31 -1.42 1.28
CA GLY A 32 10.27 -1.31 0.18
C GLY A 32 9.67 -0.63 -1.06
N ILE A 33 9.83 -1.24 -2.22
CA ILE A 33 9.30 -0.70 -3.49
C ILE A 33 7.76 -0.73 -3.57
N GLY A 34 7.07 -1.43 -2.68
CA GLY A 34 5.61 -1.37 -2.57
C GLY A 34 5.07 0.03 -2.27
N MET A 35 5.94 0.96 -1.88
CA MET A 35 5.60 2.38 -1.78
C MET A 35 5.22 3.00 -3.13
N ALA A 36 5.76 2.53 -4.24
CA ALA A 36 5.50 3.12 -5.56
C ALA A 36 4.00 3.08 -5.96
N PRO A 37 3.30 1.93 -5.95
CA PRO A 37 1.86 1.92 -6.19
C PRO A 37 1.07 2.66 -5.09
N VAL A 38 1.43 2.51 -3.81
CA VAL A 38 0.76 3.19 -2.69
C VAL A 38 0.84 4.71 -2.84
N ARG A 39 1.99 5.24 -3.26
CA ARG A 39 2.18 6.67 -3.52
C ARG A 39 1.14 7.23 -4.48
N SER A 40 0.78 6.49 -5.53
CA SER A 40 -0.20 6.99 -6.51
C SER A 40 -1.57 7.27 -5.90
N PHE A 41 -2.00 6.42 -4.96
CA PHE A 41 -3.27 6.61 -4.26
C PHE A 41 -3.18 7.65 -3.14
N LEU A 42 -2.09 7.65 -2.38
CA LEU A 42 -1.81 8.67 -1.37
C LEU A 42 -1.82 10.08 -1.99
N GLU A 43 -1.09 10.27 -3.10
CA GLU A 43 -1.07 11.55 -3.83
C GLU A 43 -2.45 11.96 -4.35
N TYR A 44 -3.27 11.00 -4.79
CA TYR A 44 -4.65 11.28 -5.15
C TYR A 44 -5.44 11.82 -3.94
N CYS A 45 -5.35 11.14 -2.80
CA CYS A 45 -6.04 11.57 -1.57
C CYS A 45 -5.56 12.95 -1.10
N LEU A 46 -4.26 13.24 -1.20
CA LEU A 46 -3.70 14.54 -0.83
C LEU A 46 -4.15 15.67 -1.76
N ARG A 47 -4.33 15.39 -3.06
CA ARG A 47 -4.86 16.38 -4.03
C ARG A 47 -6.36 16.63 -3.88
N HIS A 48 -7.06 15.70 -3.26
CA HIS A 48 -8.51 15.77 -2.97
C HIS A 48 -8.72 15.71 -1.46
N ARG A 49 -7.95 16.52 -0.72
CA ARG A 49 -7.82 16.40 0.74
C ARG A 49 -9.14 16.54 1.48
N GLU A 50 -10.03 17.37 0.96
CA GLU A 50 -11.37 17.62 1.48
C GLU A 50 -12.29 16.40 1.41
N ASP A 51 -11.98 15.45 0.52
CA ASP A 51 -12.76 14.21 0.35
C ASP A 51 -12.39 13.13 1.38
N TYR A 52 -11.33 13.32 2.18
CA TYR A 52 -10.82 12.29 3.08
C TYR A 52 -10.69 12.80 4.52
N GLY A 53 -10.86 11.89 5.48
CA GLY A 53 -10.54 12.14 6.88
C GLY A 53 -9.03 12.10 7.14
N ARG A 54 -8.62 11.65 8.31
CA ARG A 54 -7.22 11.47 8.69
C ARG A 54 -6.50 10.53 7.72
N ILE A 55 -5.26 10.87 7.37
CA ILE A 55 -4.39 10.05 6.52
C ILE A 55 -3.16 9.63 7.33
N ASP A 56 -2.92 8.34 7.45
CA ASP A 56 -1.73 7.77 8.06
C ASP A 56 -0.98 6.90 7.05
N LEU A 57 0.33 7.08 6.96
CA LEU A 57 1.23 6.24 6.18
C LEU A 57 2.18 5.49 7.13
N VAL A 58 2.16 4.17 7.13
CA VAL A 58 3.15 3.31 7.77
C VAL A 58 4.05 2.72 6.70
N TYR A 59 5.30 3.14 6.68
CA TYR A 59 6.26 2.71 5.66
C TYR A 59 7.52 2.12 6.29
N SER A 60 7.97 0.98 5.77
CA SER A 60 9.19 0.34 6.23
C SER A 60 10.10 -0.05 5.07
N ALA A 61 11.41 0.08 5.29
CA ALA A 61 12.44 -0.38 4.37
C ALA A 61 13.54 -1.14 5.11
N SER A 62 14.42 -1.82 4.39
CA SER A 62 15.53 -2.55 5.03
C SER A 62 16.50 -1.59 5.70
N THR A 63 16.94 -0.57 4.98
CA THR A 63 17.87 0.47 5.45
C THR A 63 17.39 1.85 5.05
N TYR A 64 18.05 2.88 5.52
CA TYR A 64 17.75 4.26 5.13
C TYR A 64 17.94 4.49 3.62
N ASP A 65 18.92 3.85 3.00
CA ASP A 65 19.19 3.99 1.57
C ASP A 65 18.10 3.34 0.71
N ASP A 66 17.42 2.33 1.23
CA ASP A 66 16.29 1.66 0.57
C ASP A 66 14.97 2.45 0.65
N LEU A 67 14.89 3.50 1.46
CA LEU A 67 13.73 4.39 1.46
C LEU A 67 13.62 5.11 0.13
N VAL A 68 12.46 5.01 -0.50
CA VAL A 68 12.13 5.77 -1.71
C VAL A 68 11.29 7.00 -1.36
N PHE A 69 11.35 8.04 -2.19
CA PHE A 69 10.59 9.29 -1.99
C PHE A 69 10.89 9.99 -0.66
N LYS A 70 12.18 10.12 -0.32
CA LYS A 70 12.61 10.67 0.98
C LYS A 70 12.12 12.09 1.24
N GLU A 71 12.15 12.96 0.24
CA GLU A 71 11.66 14.34 0.35
C GLU A 71 10.16 14.35 0.69
N GLU A 72 9.36 13.53 0.00
CA GLU A 72 7.93 13.38 0.27
C GLU A 72 7.68 12.83 1.68
N LEU A 73 8.44 11.81 2.09
CA LEU A 73 8.30 11.16 3.39
C LEU A 73 8.59 12.08 4.58
N PHE A 74 9.61 12.91 4.47
CA PHE A 74 10.11 13.68 5.62
C PHE A 74 9.75 15.15 5.59
N GLU A 75 9.38 15.70 4.43
CA GLU A 75 9.12 17.13 4.28
C GLU A 75 7.71 17.41 3.73
N ILE A 76 7.33 16.79 2.59
CA ILE A 76 6.12 17.17 1.86
C ILE A 76 4.87 16.61 2.51
N TRP A 77 4.80 15.27 2.71
CA TRP A 77 3.57 14.64 3.23
C TRP A 77 3.29 15.00 4.69
N PRO A 78 4.28 15.06 5.60
CA PRO A 78 4.02 15.49 6.98
C PRO A 78 3.55 16.95 7.10
N SER A 79 3.79 17.79 6.08
CA SER A 79 3.32 19.17 6.05
C SER A 79 1.85 19.31 5.61
N GLN A 80 1.24 18.23 5.09
CA GLN A 80 -0.14 18.27 4.65
C GLN A 80 -1.12 18.20 5.83
N PRO A 81 -2.28 18.84 5.74
CA PRO A 81 -3.28 18.81 6.83
C PRO A 81 -3.67 17.38 7.22
N ASP A 82 -3.71 17.10 8.53
CA ASP A 82 -4.14 15.82 9.12
C ASP A 82 -3.55 14.60 8.43
N THR A 83 -2.24 14.68 8.12
CA THR A 83 -1.48 13.64 7.42
C THR A 83 -0.25 13.28 8.26
N HIS A 84 -0.14 12.01 8.60
CA HIS A 84 0.86 11.49 9.52
C HIS A 84 1.71 10.42 8.83
N VAL A 85 3.03 10.56 8.91
CA VAL A 85 3.98 9.64 8.28
C VAL A 85 4.81 8.94 9.33
N HIS A 86 4.71 7.62 9.36
CA HIS A 86 5.38 6.73 10.31
C HIS A 86 6.37 5.85 9.56
N VAL A 87 7.66 6.11 9.72
CA VAL A 87 8.73 5.38 9.03
C VAL A 87 9.49 4.50 10.00
N SER A 88 9.76 3.25 9.65
CA SER A 88 10.66 2.37 10.37
C SER A 88 11.69 1.70 9.45
N LEU A 89 12.82 1.32 10.00
CA LEU A 89 13.83 0.52 9.29
C LEU A 89 13.92 -0.88 9.91
N TYR A 90 14.20 -1.89 9.09
CA TYR A 90 14.50 -3.22 9.61
C TYR A 90 15.89 -3.25 10.22
N HIS A 91 16.81 -2.47 9.67
CA HIS A 91 18.18 -2.30 10.14
C HIS A 91 18.49 -0.81 10.26
N GLY A 92 18.58 -0.34 11.48
CA GLY A 92 19.06 1.01 11.78
C GLY A 92 20.57 1.14 11.58
N ASN A 93 21.03 2.36 11.47
CA ASN A 93 22.45 2.72 11.49
C ASN A 93 22.69 3.83 12.52
N GLU A 94 23.93 4.28 12.68
CA GLU A 94 24.31 5.29 13.68
C GLU A 94 23.61 6.65 13.48
N THR A 95 23.15 6.94 12.28
CA THR A 95 22.48 8.21 11.94
C THR A 95 20.95 8.12 12.00
N TRP A 96 20.39 6.92 12.07
CA TRP A 96 18.95 6.70 12.14
C TRP A 96 18.44 6.83 13.58
N THR A 97 17.63 7.84 13.86
CA THR A 97 17.04 8.08 15.18
C THR A 97 15.59 7.59 15.29
N GLY A 98 15.01 7.14 14.19
CA GLY A 98 13.66 6.63 14.13
C GLY A 98 13.53 5.17 14.59
N PRO A 99 12.32 4.61 14.56
CA PRO A 99 12.05 3.22 14.94
C PRO A 99 12.84 2.19 14.11
N VAL A 100 13.31 1.13 14.79
CA VAL A 100 13.88 -0.06 14.15
C VAL A 100 12.93 -1.22 14.42
N SER A 101 12.16 -1.61 13.41
CA SER A 101 11.12 -2.62 13.53
C SER A 101 10.69 -3.13 12.16
N TYR A 102 10.18 -4.36 12.11
CA TYR A 102 9.42 -4.85 10.95
C TYR A 102 8.07 -4.16 10.86
N THR A 103 7.50 -4.09 9.65
CA THR A 103 6.28 -3.33 9.38
C THR A 103 5.09 -3.75 10.23
N ALA A 104 4.85 -5.04 10.42
CA ALA A 104 3.67 -5.51 11.14
C ALA A 104 3.67 -5.14 12.64
N PRO A 105 4.72 -5.41 13.44
CA PRO A 105 4.76 -4.94 14.82
C PRO A 105 4.79 -3.42 14.92
N TYR A 106 5.41 -2.71 13.99
CA TYR A 106 5.38 -1.25 13.98
C TYR A 106 3.97 -0.70 13.68
N LEU A 107 3.25 -1.30 12.74
CA LEU A 107 1.84 -0.99 12.48
C LEU A 107 0.98 -1.14 13.74
N GLU A 108 1.13 -2.25 14.49
CA GLU A 108 0.38 -2.45 15.75
C GLU A 108 0.69 -1.34 16.78
N GLN A 109 1.95 -0.92 16.89
CA GLN A 109 2.35 0.20 17.74
C GLN A 109 1.75 1.53 17.30
N VAL A 110 1.81 1.84 16.00
CA VAL A 110 1.24 3.08 15.44
C VAL A 110 -0.26 3.12 15.68
N VAL A 111 -1.00 2.05 15.36
CA VAL A 111 -2.45 1.99 15.57
C VAL A 111 -2.81 2.21 17.05
N ALA A 112 -2.06 1.61 17.97
CA ALA A 112 -2.29 1.76 19.40
C ALA A 112 -1.95 3.17 19.92
N ASN A 113 -0.78 3.70 19.54
CA ASN A 113 -0.29 5.00 20.03
C ASN A 113 -1.10 6.17 19.48
N GLU A 114 -1.48 6.10 18.23
CA GLU A 114 -2.27 7.14 17.54
C GLU A 114 -3.78 6.99 17.76
N GLY A 115 -4.22 5.88 18.36
CA GLY A 115 -5.65 5.61 18.58
C GLY A 115 -6.43 5.50 17.28
N LEU A 116 -5.84 4.88 16.22
CA LEU A 116 -6.49 4.81 14.91
C LEU A 116 -7.74 3.94 14.98
N SER A 117 -8.87 4.53 14.57
CA SER A 117 -10.14 3.83 14.53
C SER A 117 -10.20 2.86 13.36
N THR A 118 -10.73 1.67 13.58
CA THR A 118 -11.06 0.72 12.50
C THR A 118 -12.36 1.09 11.80
N GLU A 119 -13.21 1.89 12.45
CA GLU A 119 -14.44 2.37 11.84
C GLU A 119 -14.15 3.46 10.82
N LYS A 120 -14.78 3.37 9.67
CA LYS A 120 -14.63 4.31 8.54
C LYS A 120 -13.18 4.48 8.04
N THR A 121 -12.29 3.54 8.31
CA THR A 121 -10.92 3.56 7.80
C THR A 121 -10.77 2.57 6.63
N ALA A 122 -10.28 3.05 5.51
CA ALA A 122 -9.83 2.20 4.40
C ALA A 122 -8.33 1.99 4.52
N VAL A 123 -7.90 0.75 4.40
CA VAL A 123 -6.50 0.36 4.48
C VAL A 123 -5.98 0.04 3.08
N THR A 124 -4.84 0.59 2.71
CA THR A 124 -4.12 0.19 1.49
C THR A 124 -2.81 -0.49 1.88
N LEU A 125 -2.61 -1.72 1.44
CA LEU A 125 -1.45 -2.55 1.81
C LEU A 125 -0.69 -2.99 0.56
N CYS A 126 0.60 -2.67 0.47
CA CYS A 126 1.47 -3.14 -0.61
C CYS A 126 2.89 -3.41 -0.13
N GLY A 127 3.42 -4.55 -0.55
CA GLY A 127 4.79 -4.97 -0.23
C GLY A 127 5.05 -6.41 -0.62
N GLY A 128 6.21 -6.92 -0.28
CA GLY A 128 6.56 -8.32 -0.55
C GLY A 128 5.67 -9.32 0.18
N PRO A 129 5.66 -10.60 -0.25
CA PRO A 129 4.73 -11.61 0.27
C PRO A 129 4.76 -11.80 1.79
N SER A 130 5.94 -11.68 2.41
CA SER A 130 6.09 -11.80 3.86
C SER A 130 5.42 -10.64 4.59
N LEU A 131 5.69 -9.40 4.16
CA LEU A 131 5.06 -8.21 4.70
C LEU A 131 3.54 -8.27 4.55
N PHE A 132 3.08 -8.61 3.37
CA PHE A 132 1.65 -8.73 3.09
C PHE A 132 0.97 -9.68 4.08
N ARG A 133 1.51 -10.89 4.26
CA ARG A 133 0.96 -11.89 5.17
C ARG A 133 0.93 -11.39 6.62
N THR A 134 2.06 -10.87 7.13
CA THR A 134 2.17 -10.46 8.53
C THR A 134 1.32 -9.21 8.83
N CYS A 135 1.30 -8.22 7.94
CA CYS A 135 0.44 -7.04 8.10
C CYS A 135 -1.04 -7.39 8.03
N ARG A 136 -1.45 -8.31 7.14
CA ARG A 136 -2.82 -8.81 7.08
C ARG A 136 -3.25 -9.47 8.39
N GLU A 137 -2.39 -10.32 8.97
CA GLU A 137 -2.65 -10.95 10.28
C GLU A 137 -2.81 -9.90 11.37
N SER A 138 -1.93 -8.89 11.42
CA SER A 138 -2.04 -7.77 12.37
C SER A 138 -3.31 -6.95 12.17
N LEU A 139 -3.66 -6.61 10.93
CA LEU A 139 -4.89 -5.87 10.62
C LEU A 139 -6.15 -6.63 11.06
N THR A 140 -6.20 -7.94 10.79
CA THR A 140 -7.31 -8.80 11.25
C THR A 140 -7.41 -8.81 12.78
N LYS A 141 -6.28 -8.97 13.47
CA LYS A 141 -6.21 -8.94 14.95
C LYS A 141 -6.64 -7.59 15.52
N LEU A 142 -6.30 -6.49 14.85
CA LEU A 142 -6.70 -5.13 15.21
C LEU A 142 -8.18 -4.84 14.90
N GLY A 143 -8.89 -5.72 14.20
CA GLY A 143 -10.31 -5.60 13.91
C GLY A 143 -10.67 -4.89 12.61
N TYR A 144 -9.71 -4.66 11.70
CA TYR A 144 -10.01 -4.17 10.36
C TYR A 144 -10.73 -5.26 9.55
N LYS A 145 -11.75 -4.87 8.80
CA LYS A 145 -12.56 -5.80 8.01
C LYS A 145 -11.88 -6.12 6.68
N PRO A 146 -11.99 -7.35 6.16
CA PRO A 146 -11.40 -7.73 4.88
C PRO A 146 -11.85 -6.86 3.70
N GLU A 147 -13.06 -6.35 3.72
CA GLU A 147 -13.64 -5.46 2.70
C GLU A 147 -12.96 -4.09 2.68
N ASP A 148 -12.40 -3.68 3.83
CA ASP A 148 -11.75 -2.38 4.01
C ASP A 148 -10.24 -2.44 3.76
N ILE A 149 -9.67 -3.63 3.56
CA ILE A 149 -8.25 -3.83 3.27
C ILE A 149 -8.07 -4.00 1.77
N ILE A 150 -7.48 -3.01 1.14
CA ILE A 150 -7.20 -2.91 -0.29
C ILE A 150 -5.74 -3.25 -0.52
N THR A 151 -5.47 -4.12 -1.47
CA THR A 151 -4.09 -4.48 -1.83
C THR A 151 -3.88 -4.41 -3.34
N THR A 152 -2.63 -4.33 -3.74
CA THR A 152 -2.26 -4.42 -5.15
C THR A 152 -1.29 -5.59 -5.35
N LEU A 153 -1.58 -6.40 -6.35
CA LEU A 153 -0.82 -7.61 -6.66
C LEU A 153 0.00 -7.41 -7.93
N GLU A 154 1.20 -7.95 -7.92
CA GLU A 154 2.08 -7.96 -9.06
C GLU A 154 2.07 -9.33 -9.74
N ALA A 155 2.02 -9.35 -11.06
CA ALA A 155 2.25 -10.56 -11.84
C ALA A 155 2.99 -10.23 -13.14
N ARG A 156 3.77 -11.20 -13.63
CA ARG A 156 4.47 -11.07 -14.92
C ARG A 156 3.47 -11.10 -16.07
N MET A 157 3.01 -9.94 -16.50
CA MET A 157 2.15 -9.81 -17.68
C MET A 157 2.91 -10.00 -18.99
N LYS A 158 2.23 -10.56 -20.00
CA LYS A 158 2.73 -10.66 -21.37
C LYS A 158 1.80 -9.95 -22.36
N CYS A 159 0.55 -10.40 -22.50
CA CYS A 159 -0.38 -9.81 -23.47
C CYS A 159 -1.07 -8.55 -22.95
N GLY A 160 -1.37 -8.43 -21.65
CA GLY A 160 -2.11 -7.33 -21.02
C GLY A 160 -3.60 -7.31 -21.33
N VAL A 161 -4.16 -8.33 -21.98
CA VAL A 161 -5.53 -8.38 -22.50
C VAL A 161 -6.22 -9.73 -22.22
N GLY A 162 -5.81 -10.44 -21.17
CA GLY A 162 -6.46 -11.68 -20.70
C GLY A 162 -6.31 -12.91 -21.61
N LYS A 163 -5.46 -12.88 -22.65
CA LYS A 163 -5.38 -13.96 -23.64
C LYS A 163 -4.31 -15.02 -23.37
N CYS A 164 -3.21 -14.67 -22.70
CA CYS A 164 -2.08 -15.59 -22.58
C CYS A 164 -2.05 -16.40 -21.27
N GLY A 165 -2.90 -16.10 -20.30
CA GLY A 165 -2.97 -16.79 -19.03
C GLY A 165 -1.81 -16.52 -18.06
N ARG A 166 -0.76 -15.79 -18.47
CA ARG A 166 0.47 -15.67 -17.69
C ARG A 166 0.34 -14.94 -16.36
N CYS A 167 -0.60 -14.02 -16.26
CA CYS A 167 -0.84 -13.23 -15.05
C CYS A 167 -2.06 -13.71 -14.26
N ASN A 168 -2.43 -14.98 -14.39
CA ASN A 168 -3.57 -15.50 -13.67
C ASN A 168 -3.25 -15.73 -12.18
N ILE A 169 -4.27 -15.52 -11.36
CA ILE A 169 -4.31 -15.87 -9.94
C ILE A 169 -5.62 -16.62 -9.73
N GLY A 170 -5.55 -17.96 -9.61
CA GLY A 170 -6.74 -18.79 -9.66
C GLY A 170 -7.55 -18.52 -10.93
N GLY A 171 -8.81 -18.16 -10.82
CA GLY A 171 -9.68 -17.84 -11.94
C GLY A 171 -9.66 -16.38 -12.43
N ARG A 172 -8.75 -15.53 -11.93
CA ARG A 172 -8.65 -14.10 -12.26
C ARG A 172 -7.37 -13.77 -13.02
N TYR A 173 -7.42 -12.73 -13.86
CA TYR A 173 -6.26 -12.20 -14.57
C TYR A 173 -5.90 -10.80 -14.06
N ILE A 174 -4.68 -10.62 -13.57
CA ILE A 174 -4.22 -9.30 -13.08
C ILE A 174 -4.39 -8.19 -14.14
N CYS A 175 -4.18 -8.51 -15.41
CA CYS A 175 -4.31 -7.52 -16.49
C CYS A 175 -5.76 -7.15 -16.86
N LEU A 176 -6.77 -7.83 -16.32
CA LEU A 176 -8.20 -7.54 -16.53
C LEU A 176 -8.92 -7.25 -15.21
N ASP A 177 -8.76 -8.14 -14.23
CA ASP A 177 -9.51 -8.12 -12.97
C ASP A 177 -8.80 -7.34 -11.86
N GLY A 178 -7.47 -7.22 -11.96
CA GLY A 178 -6.60 -6.55 -11.00
C GLY A 178 -5.92 -5.31 -11.63
N PRO A 179 -4.83 -4.83 -11.04
CA PRO A 179 -4.04 -5.42 -9.94
C PRO A 179 -4.61 -5.19 -8.53
N VAL A 180 -5.63 -4.37 -8.38
CA VAL A 180 -6.17 -3.95 -7.08
C VAL A 180 -7.32 -4.87 -6.67
N PHE A 181 -7.26 -5.38 -5.43
CA PHE A 181 -8.28 -6.25 -4.84
C PHE A 181 -8.47 -5.89 -3.37
N THR A 182 -9.64 -6.17 -2.84
CA THR A 182 -9.84 -6.26 -1.40
C THR A 182 -9.41 -7.62 -0.87
N GLU A 183 -9.09 -7.70 0.41
CA GLU A 183 -8.84 -9.00 1.07
C GLU A 183 -10.06 -9.93 1.00
N ALA A 184 -11.28 -9.37 1.05
CA ALA A 184 -12.51 -10.14 0.87
C ALA A 184 -12.59 -10.79 -0.51
N GLU A 185 -12.23 -10.06 -1.57
CA GLU A 185 -12.16 -10.61 -2.93
C GLU A 185 -11.09 -11.68 -3.06
N LEU A 186 -9.89 -11.44 -2.49
CA LEU A 186 -8.80 -12.42 -2.52
C LEU A 186 -9.15 -13.72 -1.78
N ALA A 187 -9.95 -13.63 -0.73
CA ALA A 187 -10.41 -14.82 0.01
C ALA A 187 -11.32 -15.74 -0.84
N THR A 188 -11.95 -15.20 -1.90
CA THR A 188 -12.79 -15.99 -2.82
C THR A 188 -12.01 -16.65 -3.95
N ILE A 189 -10.76 -16.26 -4.15
CA ILE A 189 -9.90 -16.82 -5.21
C ILE A 189 -9.31 -18.13 -4.71
N PRO A 190 -9.57 -19.27 -5.38
CA PRO A 190 -8.92 -20.53 -5.04
C PRO A 190 -7.40 -20.35 -5.07
N ARG A 191 -6.75 -20.67 -3.98
CA ARG A 191 -5.29 -20.73 -3.94
C ARG A 191 -4.90 -22.09 -4.50
N ASP A 192 -4.58 -22.14 -5.77
CA ASP A 192 -3.84 -23.27 -6.31
C ASP A 192 -2.46 -23.23 -5.65
N LEU A 193 -2.29 -24.14 -4.73
CA LEU A 193 -1.07 -24.37 -3.97
C LEU A 193 0.03 -24.93 -4.86
#